data_bce81fb843d3ec29b73b4bddb67630c8
#
_entry.id   bce81fb843d3ec29b73b4bddb67630c8
#
_cell.length_a   1.000
_cell.length_b   1.000
_cell.length_c   1.000
_cell.angle_alpha   90.00
_cell.angle_beta   90.00
_cell.angle_gamma   90.00
#
_symmetry.space_group_name_H-M   'P 1'
#
loop_
_entity.id
_entity.type
_entity.pdbx_description
1 polymer ?
#
loop_
_entity_poly.entity_id
_entity_poly.type
_entity_poly.pdbx_seq_one_letter_code
_entity_poly.pdbx_strand_id
1 'polypeptide(L)'
;MKAFSPQAEEIMMERFGKDTVIALATVEKDVPYVRYVNAYYESGAFYIITHALSNKMTHIKENPVIAIAGDWFTAHGKGVNLGYLGKEENRAISEKLKKVFAEWIDNGHTDFSDENTIILRVELTDALLLSHGTRYEL
;
A
#
# COMPACT_ATOMS: atom_id res chain seq x y z
N MET A 1 -11.65 -9.19 -4.04
CA MET A 1 -11.54 -7.83 -3.46
C MET A 1 -12.80 -7.04 -3.73
N LYS A 2 -13.19 -6.20 -2.79
CA LYS A 2 -14.26 -5.24 -3.01
C LYS A 2 -13.80 -4.15 -3.99
N ALA A 3 -14.73 -3.55 -4.69
CA ALA A 3 -14.44 -2.47 -5.63
C ALA A 3 -15.25 -1.23 -5.28
N PHE A 4 -14.64 -0.07 -5.47
CA PHE A 4 -15.33 1.22 -5.40
C PHE A 4 -16.31 1.36 -6.58
N SER A 5 -17.29 2.22 -6.42
CA SER A 5 -18.10 2.66 -7.56
C SER A 5 -17.17 3.30 -8.62
N PRO A 6 -17.59 3.36 -9.89
CA PRO A 6 -16.75 3.97 -10.93
C PRO A 6 -16.31 5.41 -10.59
N GLN A 7 -17.18 6.20 -9.98
CA GLN A 7 -16.88 7.57 -9.58
C GLN A 7 -15.82 7.61 -8.47
N ALA A 8 -15.98 6.77 -7.45
CA ALA A 8 -15.02 6.69 -6.36
C ALA A 8 -13.67 6.17 -6.85
N GLU A 9 -13.66 5.18 -7.75
CA GLU A 9 -12.43 4.64 -8.33
C GLU A 9 -11.65 5.72 -9.09
N GLU A 10 -12.35 6.57 -9.85
CA GLU A 10 -11.72 7.69 -10.55
C GLU A 10 -11.04 8.65 -9.57
N ILE A 11 -11.71 8.97 -8.46
CA ILE A 11 -11.15 9.82 -7.41
C ILE A 11 -9.94 9.16 -6.76
N MET A 12 -10.02 7.86 -6.46
CA MET A 12 -8.92 7.11 -5.89
C MET A 12 -7.69 7.11 -6.81
N MET A 13 -7.88 6.89 -8.11
CA MET A 13 -6.78 6.90 -9.07
C MET A 13 -6.17 8.30 -9.21
N GLU A 14 -6.99 9.33 -9.24
CA GLU A 14 -6.47 10.71 -9.29
C GLU A 14 -5.66 11.05 -8.05
N ARG A 15 -6.14 10.67 -6.88
CA ARG A 15 -5.55 11.05 -5.59
C ARG A 15 -4.37 10.17 -5.19
N PHE A 16 -4.46 8.86 -5.45
CA PHE A 16 -3.52 7.85 -4.94
C PHE A 16 -2.88 6.98 -6.03
N GLY A 17 -3.28 7.11 -7.29
CA GLY A 17 -2.69 6.37 -8.42
C GLY A 17 -1.34 6.90 -8.86
N LYS A 18 -0.53 7.31 -7.89
CA LYS A 18 0.78 7.93 -8.08
C LYS A 18 1.57 7.75 -6.79
N ASP A 19 2.83 8.16 -6.78
CA ASP A 19 3.65 8.17 -5.56
C ASP A 19 2.99 9.08 -4.52
N THR A 20 2.49 8.48 -3.46
CA THR A 20 1.75 9.19 -2.42
C THR A 20 2.15 8.65 -1.06
N VAL A 21 2.30 9.54 -0.09
CA VAL A 21 2.57 9.16 1.29
C VAL A 21 1.24 8.92 2.01
N ILE A 22 1.12 7.75 2.63
CA ILE A 22 -0.03 7.41 3.47
C ILE A 22 0.44 7.00 4.86
N ALA A 23 -0.46 7.10 5.84
CA ALA A 23 -0.23 6.52 7.16
C ALA A 23 -0.71 5.07 7.12
N LEU A 24 0.13 4.16 7.61
CA LEU A 24 -0.16 2.73 7.64
C LEU A 24 0.00 2.21 9.05
N ALA A 25 -1.05 1.65 9.61
CA ALA A 25 -1.05 1.11 10.97
C ALA A 25 -1.11 -0.42 10.93
N THR A 26 -0.29 -1.03 11.76
CA THR A 26 -0.25 -2.48 12.00
C THR A 26 -0.48 -2.74 13.49
N VAL A 27 -0.75 -3.98 13.85
CA VAL A 27 -1.04 -4.35 15.23
C VAL A 27 -0.10 -5.45 15.69
N GLU A 28 0.47 -5.28 16.88
CA GLU A 28 1.21 -6.34 17.56
C GLU A 28 0.64 -6.49 18.98
N LYS A 29 0.11 -7.66 19.30
CA LYS A 29 -0.45 -7.96 20.64
C LYS A 29 -1.42 -6.86 21.12
N ASP A 30 -2.38 -6.53 20.27
CA ASP A 30 -3.42 -5.52 20.53
C ASP A 30 -2.91 -4.07 20.62
N VAL A 31 -1.63 -3.83 20.34
CA VAL A 31 -1.06 -2.48 20.35
C VAL A 31 -0.91 -2.00 18.89
N PRO A 32 -1.56 -0.90 18.51
CA PRO A 32 -1.40 -0.35 17.16
C PRO A 32 -0.10 0.44 17.01
N TYR A 33 0.53 0.31 15.85
CA TYR A 33 1.73 1.04 15.46
C TYR A 33 1.48 1.71 14.13
N VAL A 34 1.80 2.99 14.02
CA VAL A 34 1.57 3.75 12.80
C VAL A 34 2.88 4.37 12.28
N ARG A 35 3.04 4.40 10.95
CA ARG A 35 4.17 5.03 10.25
C ARG A 35 3.69 5.55 8.91
N TYR A 36 4.46 6.47 8.32
CA TYR A 36 4.23 6.91 6.96
C TYR A 36 4.99 6.03 5.98
N VAL A 37 4.37 5.73 4.86
CA VAL A 37 4.98 4.95 3.78
C VAL A 37 4.63 5.56 2.43
N ASN A 38 5.51 5.38 1.45
CA ASN A 38 5.17 5.69 0.06
C ASN A 38 4.33 4.53 -0.49
N ALA A 39 3.24 4.86 -1.14
CA ALA A 39 2.28 3.89 -1.64
C ALA A 39 1.71 4.29 -2.99
N TYR A 40 1.26 3.29 -3.72
CA TYR A 40 0.59 3.44 -5.01
C TYR A 40 -0.70 2.66 -5.00
N TYR A 41 -1.81 3.31 -5.37
CA TYR A 41 -3.12 2.66 -5.44
C TYR A 41 -3.44 2.19 -6.85
N GLU A 42 -3.93 0.96 -6.97
CA GLU A 42 -4.46 0.41 -8.21
C GLU A 42 -5.51 -0.65 -7.88
N SER A 43 -6.70 -0.49 -8.47
CA SER A 43 -7.75 -1.51 -8.44
C SER A 43 -8.03 -2.15 -7.08
N GLY A 44 -8.30 -1.33 -6.08
CA GLY A 44 -8.72 -1.80 -4.76
C GLY A 44 -7.58 -2.16 -3.81
N ALA A 45 -6.34 -1.88 -4.17
CA ALA A 45 -5.19 -2.19 -3.33
C ALA A 45 -4.13 -1.10 -3.36
N PHE A 46 -3.41 -0.96 -2.26
CA PHE A 46 -2.19 -0.15 -2.19
C PHE A 46 -0.98 -1.06 -2.28
N TYR A 47 0.04 -0.60 -2.99
CA TYR A 47 1.30 -1.31 -3.17
C TYR A 47 2.44 -0.50 -2.56
N ILE A 48 3.27 -1.16 -1.77
CA ILE A 48 4.34 -0.55 -1.00
C ILE A 48 5.59 -1.41 -1.18
N ILE A 49 6.74 -0.77 -1.39
CA ILE A 49 8.04 -1.46 -1.38
C ILE A 49 8.59 -1.35 0.04
N THR A 50 8.93 -2.46 0.65
CA THR A 50 9.44 -2.51 2.01
C THR A 50 10.41 -3.68 2.19
N HIS A 51 10.95 -3.83 3.39
CA HIS A 51 11.86 -4.92 3.71
C HIS A 51 11.14 -6.01 4.50
N ALA A 52 11.37 -7.27 4.12
CA ALA A 52 10.69 -8.43 4.72
C ALA A 52 10.94 -8.56 6.22
N LEU A 53 12.07 -8.06 6.71
CA LEU A 53 12.45 -8.15 8.12
C LEU A 53 12.07 -6.89 8.93
N SER A 54 11.35 -5.96 8.34
CA SER A 54 10.89 -4.75 9.03
C SER A 54 9.85 -5.09 10.10
N ASN A 55 9.69 -4.19 11.08
CA ASN A 55 8.72 -4.38 12.15
C ASN A 55 7.29 -4.52 11.61
N LYS A 56 6.92 -3.69 10.60
CA LYS A 56 5.59 -3.77 10.01
C LYS A 56 5.31 -5.16 9.41
N MET A 57 6.30 -5.77 8.76
CA MET A 57 6.12 -7.10 8.16
C MET A 57 6.05 -8.20 9.22
N THR A 58 6.77 -8.05 10.33
CA THR A 58 6.64 -8.95 11.48
C THR A 58 5.23 -8.89 12.06
N HIS A 59 4.68 -7.68 12.21
CA HIS A 59 3.29 -7.50 12.70
C HIS A 59 2.29 -8.13 11.74
N ILE A 60 2.43 -7.87 10.43
CA ILE A 60 1.49 -8.35 9.41
C ILE A 60 1.48 -9.87 9.31
N LYS A 61 2.62 -10.51 9.53
CA LYS A 61 2.71 -11.97 9.54
C LYS A 61 1.83 -12.58 10.62
N GLU A 62 1.78 -11.95 11.79
CA GLU A 62 0.96 -12.42 12.94
C GLU A 62 -0.50 -11.97 12.79
N ASN A 63 -0.71 -10.71 12.33
CA ASN A 63 -2.03 -10.13 12.17
C ASN A 63 -2.05 -9.27 10.90
N PRO A 64 -2.67 -9.77 9.82
CA PRO A 64 -2.63 -9.08 8.54
C PRO A 64 -3.56 -7.87 8.44
N VAL A 65 -4.34 -7.57 9.47
CA VAL A 65 -5.24 -6.42 9.48
C VAL A 65 -4.42 -5.13 9.53
N ILE A 66 -4.73 -4.22 8.61
CA ILE A 66 -4.04 -2.94 8.45
C ILE A 66 -5.08 -1.83 8.42
N ALA A 67 -4.73 -0.68 8.99
CA ALA A 67 -5.50 0.55 8.83
C ALA A 67 -4.67 1.55 8.03
N ILE A 68 -5.34 2.32 7.18
CA ILE A 68 -4.71 3.32 6.32
C ILE A 68 -5.42 4.66 6.51
N ALA A 69 -4.65 5.74 6.52
CA ALA A 69 -5.18 7.09 6.41
C ALA A 69 -4.40 7.86 5.35
N GLY A 70 -5.13 8.60 4.54
CA GLY A 70 -4.56 9.47 3.51
C GLY A 70 -5.38 10.74 3.44
N ASP A 71 -5.21 11.51 2.37
CA ASP A 71 -5.91 12.77 2.16
C ASP A 71 -7.41 12.54 1.99
N TRP A 72 -8.20 12.97 3.00
CA TRP A 72 -9.65 12.77 3.05
C TRP A 72 -10.05 11.31 2.82
N PHE A 73 -9.26 10.38 3.38
CA PHE A 73 -9.43 8.95 3.15
C PHE A 73 -8.99 8.15 4.37
N THR A 74 -9.82 7.18 4.78
CA THR A 74 -9.46 6.17 5.77
C THR A 74 -9.94 4.81 5.29
N ALA A 75 -9.21 3.76 5.66
CA ALA A 75 -9.56 2.41 5.20
C ALA A 75 -9.01 1.35 6.14
N HIS A 76 -9.57 0.17 6.04
CA HIS A 76 -8.96 -1.05 6.54
C HIS A 76 -8.60 -1.95 5.36
N GLY A 77 -7.62 -2.81 5.57
CA GLY A 77 -7.22 -3.74 4.55
C GLY A 77 -6.50 -4.95 5.13
N LYS A 78 -6.16 -5.87 4.23
CA LYS A 78 -5.40 -7.06 4.56
C LYS A 78 -4.04 -6.96 3.87
N GLY A 79 -2.96 -7.09 4.66
CA GLY A 79 -1.61 -7.10 4.13
C GLY A 79 -1.26 -8.45 3.52
N VAL A 80 -0.74 -8.42 2.30
CA VAL A 80 -0.28 -9.60 1.58
C VAL A 80 1.16 -9.38 1.13
N ASN A 81 2.06 -10.24 1.58
CA ASN A 81 3.45 -10.21 1.14
C ASN A 81 3.55 -10.89 -0.22
N LEU A 82 3.79 -10.11 -1.27
CA LEU A 82 3.94 -10.64 -2.63
C LEU A 82 5.34 -11.24 -2.89
N GLY A 83 6.26 -11.07 -1.94
CA GLY A 83 7.61 -11.57 -2.07
C GLY A 83 8.55 -10.60 -2.77
N TYR A 84 9.70 -11.12 -3.14
CA TYR A 84 10.80 -10.35 -3.71
C TYR A 84 10.36 -9.48 -4.91
N LEU A 85 10.81 -8.22 -4.91
CA LEU A 85 10.54 -7.26 -5.98
C LEU A 85 10.99 -7.79 -7.36
N GLY A 86 12.10 -8.51 -7.41
CA GLY A 86 12.67 -9.07 -8.65
C GLY A 86 12.11 -10.43 -9.06
N LYS A 87 11.15 -10.97 -8.32
CA LYS A 87 10.54 -12.26 -8.63
C LYS A 87 9.75 -12.20 -9.95
N GLU A 88 9.82 -13.25 -10.75
CA GLU A 88 9.19 -13.27 -12.08
C GLU A 88 7.69 -12.97 -12.03
N GLU A 89 6.97 -13.55 -11.07
CA GLU A 89 5.54 -13.33 -10.89
C GLU A 89 5.20 -11.87 -10.58
N ASN A 90 6.18 -11.11 -10.08
CA ASN A 90 6.00 -9.70 -9.71
C ASN A 90 6.46 -8.73 -10.81
N ARG A 91 6.91 -9.23 -11.97
CA ARG A 91 7.51 -8.38 -13.02
C ARG A 91 6.63 -7.18 -13.37
N ALA A 92 5.37 -7.41 -13.67
CA ALA A 92 4.47 -6.34 -14.12
C ALA A 92 4.30 -5.25 -13.08
N ILE A 93 4.01 -5.63 -11.83
CA ILE A 93 3.84 -4.66 -10.76
C ILE A 93 5.17 -4.00 -10.38
N SER A 94 6.26 -4.75 -10.39
CA SER A 94 7.59 -4.20 -10.07
C SER A 94 8.00 -3.12 -11.08
N GLU A 95 7.79 -3.36 -12.37
CA GLU A 95 8.10 -2.36 -13.40
C GLU A 95 7.26 -1.10 -13.21
N LYS A 96 5.98 -1.26 -12.87
CA LYS A 96 5.09 -0.14 -12.58
C LYS A 96 5.56 0.66 -11.37
N LEU A 97 5.89 -0.02 -10.27
CA LEU A 97 6.36 0.64 -9.05
C LEU A 97 7.68 1.36 -9.25
N LYS A 98 8.59 0.82 -10.06
CA LYS A 98 9.84 1.50 -10.39
C LYS A 98 9.60 2.82 -11.11
N LYS A 99 8.58 2.89 -11.96
CA LYS A 99 8.19 4.13 -12.64
C LYS A 99 7.50 5.09 -11.69
N VAL A 100 6.55 4.59 -10.89
CA VAL A 100 5.78 5.40 -9.95
C VAL A 100 6.70 6.04 -8.90
N PHE A 101 7.66 5.28 -8.38
CA PHE A 101 8.57 5.73 -7.33
C PHE A 101 9.93 6.23 -7.87
N ALA A 102 9.98 6.61 -9.13
CA ALA A 102 11.23 6.98 -9.81
C ALA A 102 12.01 8.09 -9.12
N GLU A 103 11.35 9.00 -8.42
CA GLU A 103 12.01 10.11 -7.73
C GLU A 103 12.95 9.65 -6.61
N TRP A 104 12.65 8.51 -5.97
CA TRP A 104 13.43 8.08 -4.82
C TRP A 104 13.97 6.67 -4.89
N ILE A 105 13.42 5.80 -5.76
CA ILE A 105 13.73 4.36 -5.73
C ILE A 105 15.20 4.06 -6.05
N ASP A 106 15.85 4.89 -6.84
CA ASP A 106 17.25 4.71 -7.25
C ASP A 106 18.22 5.58 -6.43
N ASN A 107 17.81 6.09 -5.29
CA ASN A 107 18.64 6.98 -4.47
C ASN A 107 19.66 6.27 -3.58
N GLY A 108 19.80 4.95 -3.72
CA GLY A 108 20.75 4.14 -2.94
C GLY A 108 20.17 3.52 -1.68
N HIS A 109 18.90 3.80 -1.34
CA HIS A 109 18.24 3.22 -0.17
C HIS A 109 17.49 1.93 -0.47
N THR A 110 17.26 1.62 -1.74
CA THR A 110 16.60 0.38 -2.15
C THR A 110 17.63 -0.55 -2.81
N ASP A 111 17.83 -1.72 -2.22
CA ASP A 111 18.76 -2.72 -2.75
C ASP A 111 17.96 -3.75 -3.56
N PHE A 112 18.03 -3.63 -4.88
CA PHE A 112 17.31 -4.53 -5.80
C PHE A 112 17.86 -5.97 -5.82
N SER A 113 19.06 -6.19 -5.29
CA SER A 113 19.66 -7.52 -5.19
C SER A 113 19.27 -8.26 -3.91
N ASP A 114 18.74 -7.56 -2.93
CA ASP A 114 18.30 -8.15 -1.66
C ASP A 114 16.92 -8.79 -1.83
N GLU A 115 16.85 -10.11 -1.71
CA GLU A 115 15.60 -10.87 -1.83
C GLU A 115 14.57 -10.49 -0.75
N ASN A 116 15.00 -9.82 0.31
CA ASN A 116 14.12 -9.28 1.34
C ASN A 116 13.51 -7.93 0.98
N THR A 117 13.88 -7.35 -0.17
CA THR A 117 13.19 -6.19 -0.73
C THR A 117 11.94 -6.69 -1.40
N ILE A 118 10.80 -6.47 -0.75
CA ILE A 118 9.53 -7.10 -1.11
C ILE A 118 8.46 -6.07 -1.46
N ILE A 119 7.39 -6.56 -2.09
CA ILE A 119 6.18 -5.78 -2.33
C ILE A 119 5.13 -6.20 -1.30
N LEU A 120 4.63 -5.22 -0.57
CA LEU A 120 3.46 -5.39 0.30
C LEU A 120 2.24 -4.88 -0.47
N ARG A 121 1.24 -5.74 -0.66
CA ARG A 121 -0.06 -5.33 -1.19
C ARG A 121 -1.05 -5.25 -0.05
N VAL A 122 -1.74 -4.12 0.08
CA VAL A 122 -2.81 -3.95 1.06
C VAL A 122 -4.13 -3.97 0.31
N GLU A 123 -4.84 -5.09 0.43
CA GLU A 123 -6.17 -5.28 -0.19
C GLU A 123 -7.22 -4.62 0.69
N LEU A 124 -7.90 -3.61 0.17
CA LEU A 124 -8.89 -2.86 0.96
C LEU A 124 -10.11 -3.72 1.26
N THR A 125 -10.55 -3.69 2.51
CA THR A 125 -11.74 -4.42 2.98
C THR A 125 -12.90 -3.49 3.28
N ASP A 126 -12.62 -2.27 3.73
CA ASP A 126 -13.59 -1.19 3.84
C ASP A 126 -12.86 0.13 3.69
N ALA A 127 -13.58 1.19 3.32
CA ALA A 127 -12.99 2.50 3.15
C ALA A 127 -14.04 3.59 3.22
N LEU A 128 -13.58 4.78 3.62
CA LEU A 128 -14.35 6.01 3.57
C LEU A 128 -13.54 7.04 2.79
N LEU A 129 -14.09 7.51 1.69
CA LEU A 129 -13.50 8.52 0.82
C LEU A 129 -14.41 9.74 0.78
N LEU A 130 -13.85 10.91 1.03
CA LEU A 130 -14.57 12.17 0.97
C LEU A 130 -14.04 13.02 -0.15
N SER A 131 -14.94 13.57 -0.98
CA SER A 131 -14.55 14.44 -2.10
C SER A 131 -15.69 15.41 -2.38
N HIS A 132 -15.36 16.71 -2.33
CA HIS A 132 -16.32 17.79 -2.62
C HIS A 132 -17.65 17.64 -1.87
N GLY A 133 -17.58 17.29 -0.60
CA GLY A 133 -18.76 17.11 0.26
C GLY A 133 -19.51 15.81 0.05
N THR A 134 -19.07 14.95 -0.86
CA THR A 134 -19.69 13.64 -1.09
C THR A 134 -18.89 12.55 -0.38
N ARG A 135 -19.61 11.63 0.24
CA ARG A 135 -19.07 10.50 0.96
C ARG A 135 -19.21 9.23 0.12
N TYR A 136 -18.10 8.55 -0.11
CA TYR A 136 -18.06 7.27 -0.82
C TYR A 136 -17.59 6.19 0.14
N GLU A 137 -18.24 5.06 0.15
CA GLU A 137 -17.90 3.94 1.02
C GLU A 137 -17.59 2.69 0.19
N LEU A 138 -16.68 1.89 0.71
CA LEU A 138 -16.34 0.58 0.17
C LEU A 138 -16.86 -0.49 1.13
#